data_98abefb664c7c954eb700a8dff192e98
#
_entry.id   98abefb664c7c954eb700a8dff192e98
#
_cell.length_a   1.000
_cell.length_b   1.000
_cell.length_c   1.000
_cell.angle_alpha   90.00
_cell.angle_beta   90.00
_cell.angle_gamma   90.00
#
_symmetry.space_group_name_H-M   'P 1'
#
loop_
_entity.id
_entity.type
_entity.pdbx_description
1 polymer ?
#
loop_
_entity_poly.entity_id
_entity_poly.type
_entity_poly.pdbx_seq_one_letter_code
_entity_poly.pdbx_strand_id
1 'polypeptide(L)' 'MKITGTMSYIKVEIDGKTVKIKGEMIVGGFVAFENTIKNWEPPYYDEVIEDKIKREIIIKVINHTKNSHLVITFE' A
#
# COMPACT_ATOMS: atom_id res chain seq x y z
N MET A 1 -11.16 1.43 -3.93
CA MET A 1 -9.71 1.35 -3.78
C MET A 1 -9.09 0.70 -5.01
N LYS A 2 -8.00 1.23 -5.48
CA LYS A 2 -7.29 0.69 -6.64
C LYS A 2 -5.84 0.40 -6.25
N ILE A 3 -5.36 -0.80 -6.59
CA ILE A 3 -3.99 -1.20 -6.30
C ILE A 3 -3.30 -1.59 -7.60
N THR A 4 -2.17 -0.96 -7.87
CA THR A 4 -1.29 -1.30 -8.99
C THR A 4 0.11 -1.46 -8.43
N GLY A 5 1.00 -2.05 -9.21
CA GLY A 5 2.36 -2.18 -8.69
C GLY A 5 3.34 -2.80 -9.65
N THR A 6 4.55 -2.92 -9.15
CA THR A 6 5.69 -3.54 -9.82
C THR A 6 6.26 -4.60 -8.89
N MET A 7 7.43 -5.13 -9.24
CA MET A 7 8.12 -6.10 -8.38
C MET A 7 8.69 -5.45 -7.11
N SER A 8 8.82 -4.12 -7.09
CA SER A 8 9.50 -3.39 -6.01
C SER A 8 8.60 -2.50 -5.18
N TYR A 9 7.39 -2.21 -5.64
CA TYR A 9 6.46 -1.35 -4.90
C TYR A 9 5.03 -1.55 -5.39
N ILE A 10 4.09 -1.12 -4.56
CA ILE A 10 2.69 -1.03 -4.96
C ILE A 10 2.24 0.42 -4.80
N LYS A 11 1.21 0.79 -5.56
CA LYS A 11 0.53 2.08 -5.41
C LYS A 11 -0.92 1.79 -5.04
N VAL A 12 -1.36 2.41 -3.96
CA VAL A 12 -2.71 2.23 -3.42
C VAL A 12 -3.44 3.55 -3.53
N GLU A 13 -4.54 3.56 -4.27
CA GLU A 13 -5.38 4.75 -4.42
C GLU A 13 -6.60 4.62 -3.53
N ILE A 14 -6.79 5.58 -2.64
CA ILE A 14 -7.90 5.63 -1.69
C ILE A 14 -8.43 7.06 -1.66
N ASP A 15 -9.74 7.23 -1.94
CA ASP A 15 -10.42 8.53 -1.87
C ASP A 15 -9.69 9.65 -2.65
N GLY A 16 -9.20 9.30 -3.83
CA GLY A 16 -8.54 10.26 -4.72
C GLY A 16 -7.08 10.55 -4.38
N LYS A 17 -6.53 9.92 -3.36
CA LYS A 17 -5.12 10.06 -3.00
C LYS A 17 -4.40 8.72 -3.20
N THR A 18 -3.13 8.79 -3.60
CA THR A 18 -2.32 7.60 -3.88
C THR A 18 -1.11 7.56 -2.95
N VAL A 19 -0.83 6.39 -2.40
CA VAL A 19 0.38 6.15 -1.62
C VAL A 19 1.21 5.07 -2.29
N LYS A 20 2.53 5.30 -2.34
CA LYS A 20 3.49 4.32 -2.86
C LYS A 20 4.11 3.59 -1.68
N ILE A 21 3.98 2.27 -1.69
CA ILE A 21 4.50 1.42 -0.62
C ILE A 21 5.54 0.48 -1.22
N LYS A 22 6.77 0.58 -0.73
CA LYS A 22 7.85 -0.28 -1.21
C LYS A 22 7.72 -1.68 -0.61
N GLY A 23 8.30 -2.66 -1.28
CA GLY A 23 8.28 -4.03 -0.81
C GLY A 23 8.99 -4.97 -1.75
N GLU A 24 8.64 -6.24 -1.69
CA GLU A 24 9.23 -7.29 -2.51
C GLU A 24 8.18 -8.26 -3.01
N MET A 25 8.29 -8.65 -4.26
CA MET A 25 7.49 -9.72 -4.83
C MET A 25 8.01 -11.06 -4.30
N ILE A 26 7.10 -11.89 -3.80
CA ILE A 26 7.43 -13.25 -3.36
C ILE A 26 6.53 -14.22 -4.12
N VAL A 27 6.77 -15.51 -3.94
CA VAL A 27 5.92 -16.53 -4.56
C VAL A 27 4.50 -16.42 -4.00
N GLY A 28 3.56 -16.15 -4.89
CA GLY A 28 2.13 -16.06 -4.52
C GLY A 28 1.72 -14.75 -3.87
N GLY A 29 2.62 -13.75 -3.77
CA GLY A 29 2.24 -12.52 -3.12
C GLY A 29 3.27 -11.41 -3.18
N PHE A 30 3.05 -10.42 -2.32
CA PHE A 30 3.91 -9.26 -2.20
C PHE A 30 4.02 -8.89 -0.72
N VAL A 31 5.23 -8.68 -0.24
CA VAL A 31 5.48 -8.21 1.12
C VAL A 31 5.73 -6.70 1.06
N ALA A 32 4.84 -5.91 1.61
CA ALA A 32 4.95 -4.46 1.64
C ALA A 32 5.60 -4.01 2.94
N PHE A 33 6.51 -3.04 2.84
CA PHE A 33 7.22 -2.52 4.01
C PHE A 33 6.43 -1.36 4.59
N GLU A 34 5.78 -1.57 5.72
CA GLU A 34 4.90 -0.57 6.31
C GLU A 34 5.62 0.72 6.69
N ASN A 35 6.91 0.65 7.01
CA ASN A 35 7.69 1.84 7.34
C ASN A 35 7.92 2.78 6.15
N THR A 36 7.55 2.37 4.94
CA THR A 36 7.63 3.23 3.76
C THR A 36 6.34 4.00 3.52
N ILE A 37 5.29 3.76 4.31
CA ILE A 37 4.05 4.54 4.26
C ILE A 37 4.29 5.82 5.03
N LYS A 38 4.61 6.91 4.32
CA LYS A 38 4.97 8.18 4.97
C LYS A 38 4.12 9.35 4.49
N ASN A 39 4.09 9.57 3.18
CA ASN A 39 3.40 10.69 2.57
C ASN A 39 2.60 10.20 1.37
N TRP A 40 1.59 10.99 1.01
CA TRP A 40 0.85 10.72 -0.22
C TRP A 40 1.69 11.16 -1.43
N GLU A 41 1.37 10.60 -2.60
CA GLU A 41 1.96 11.02 -3.87
C GLU A 41 1.48 12.42 -4.24
N PRO A 42 2.21 13.16 -5.10
CA PRO A 42 1.72 14.45 -5.58
C PRO A 42 0.30 14.35 -6.15
N PRO A 43 -0.54 15.39 -5.98
CA PRO A 43 -0.20 16.70 -5.42
C PRO A 43 -0.25 16.79 -3.89
N TYR A 44 -0.48 15.67 -3.19
CA TYR A 44 -0.66 15.65 -1.74
C TYR A 44 0.59 15.26 -0.97
N TYR A 45 1.77 15.41 -1.58
CA TYR A 45 3.03 14.92 -1.00
C TYR A 45 3.42 15.62 0.30
N ASP A 46 2.85 16.79 0.58
CA ASP A 46 3.10 17.52 1.82
C ASP A 46 2.21 17.04 2.98
N GLU A 47 1.27 16.15 2.73
CA GLU A 47 0.43 15.58 3.77
C GLU A 47 1.06 14.30 4.30
N VAL A 48 1.41 14.32 5.58
CA VAL A 48 1.97 13.14 6.25
C VAL A 48 0.85 12.16 6.58
N ILE A 49 1.09 10.88 6.31
CA ILE A 49 0.15 9.82 6.66
C ILE A 49 0.38 9.43 8.12
N GLU A 50 -0.55 9.82 8.99
CA GLU A 50 -0.48 9.51 10.41
C GLU A 50 -0.72 8.02 10.68
N ASP A 51 -0.29 7.53 11.85
CA ASP A 51 -0.38 6.12 12.22
C ASP A 51 -1.78 5.56 12.11
N LYS A 52 -2.80 6.32 12.47
CA LYS A 52 -4.19 5.89 12.37
C LYS A 52 -4.57 5.60 10.92
N ILE A 53 -4.23 6.51 10.02
CA ILE A 53 -4.52 6.36 8.59
C ILE A 53 -3.67 5.24 8.00
N LYS A 54 -2.40 5.15 8.41
CA LYS A 54 -1.52 4.07 8.00
C LYS A 54 -2.12 2.70 8.31
N ARG A 55 -2.63 2.51 9.52
CA ARG A 55 -3.29 1.26 9.91
C ARG A 55 -4.54 0.97 9.10
N GLU A 56 -5.32 1.99 8.80
CA GLU A 56 -6.50 1.84 7.95
C GLU A 56 -6.11 1.40 6.54
N ILE A 57 -5.05 1.98 5.98
CA ILE A 57 -4.53 1.59 4.66
C ILE A 57 -4.13 0.13 4.67
N ILE A 58 -3.36 -0.29 5.68
CA ILE A 58 -2.88 -1.67 5.81
C ILE A 58 -4.06 -2.65 5.87
N ILE A 59 -5.04 -2.39 6.72
CA ILE A 59 -6.20 -3.26 6.87
C ILE A 59 -6.99 -3.35 5.58
N LYS A 60 -7.20 -2.22 4.90
CA LYS A 60 -7.94 -2.19 3.63
C LYS A 60 -7.22 -2.96 2.54
N VAL A 61 -5.89 -2.83 2.46
CA VAL A 61 -5.09 -3.56 1.47
C VAL A 61 -5.14 -5.07 1.72
N ILE A 62 -4.97 -5.49 2.96
CA ILE A 62 -5.04 -6.89 3.34
C ILE A 62 -6.40 -7.47 2.96
N ASN A 63 -7.48 -6.81 3.35
CA ASN A 63 -8.83 -7.29 3.07
C ASN A 63 -9.15 -7.31 1.58
N HIS A 64 -8.63 -6.34 0.83
CA HIS A 64 -8.86 -6.25 -0.61
C HIS A 64 -8.15 -7.37 -1.37
N THR A 65 -7.01 -7.84 -0.88
CA THR A 65 -6.16 -8.80 -1.60
C THR A 65 -6.20 -10.23 -1.07
N LYS A 66 -6.82 -10.47 0.07
CA LYS A 66 -6.76 -11.77 0.76
C LYS A 66 -7.27 -12.96 -0.07
N ASN A 67 -8.17 -12.71 -1.02
CA ASN A 67 -8.72 -13.76 -1.90
C ASN A 67 -8.29 -13.57 -3.35
N SER A 68 -7.29 -12.73 -3.61
CA SER A 68 -6.81 -12.49 -4.97
C SER A 68 -5.63 -13.40 -5.30
N HIS A 69 -5.21 -13.38 -6.57
CA HIS A 69 -4.04 -14.14 -7.00
C HIS A 69 -2.75 -13.63 -6.37
N LEU A 70 -2.73 -12.36 -5.99
CA LEU A 70 -1.58 -11.74 -5.38
C LEU A 70 -1.99 -11.21 -4.00
N VAL A 71 -1.65 -11.96 -2.97
CA VAL A 71 -1.94 -11.56 -1.58
C VAL A 71 -0.85 -10.61 -1.11
N ILE A 72 -1.27 -9.47 -0.55
CA ILE A 72 -0.33 -8.48 -0.01
C ILE A 72 -0.31 -8.58 1.51
N THR A 73 0.89 -8.77 2.06
CA THR A 73 1.13 -8.76 3.49
C THR A 73 2.08 -7.63 3.83
N PHE A 74 2.17 -7.28 5.10
CA PHE A 74 3.00 -6.15 5.55
C PHE A 74 4.05 -6.60 6.57
N GLU A 75 5.17 -5.93 6.49
CA GLU A 75 6.30 -6.19 7.38
C GLU A 75 6.87 -4.89 7.95
#